data_ade8ed0a3cc95415f301305dc65a86a6
#
_entry.id   ade8ed0a3cc95415f301305dc65a86a6
#
_cell.length_a   1.000
_cell.length_b   1.000
_cell.length_c   1.000
_cell.angle_alpha   90.00
_cell.angle_beta   90.00
_cell.angle_gamma   90.00
#
_symmetry.space_group_name_H-M   'P 1'
#
loop_
_entity.id
_entity.type
_entity.pdbx_description
1 polymer ?
#
loop_
_entity_poly.entity_id
_entity_poly.type
_entity_poly.pdbx_seq_one_letter_code
_entity_poly.pdbx_strand_id
1 'polypeptide(L)'
;MKFYLLIFILLLGYSNANACSCASSWQETNNHYITSDFVGKVTINQVFDSPTKESKTFKIEVKAEKVFKGNEVSTLYVYGNRGHGILTSCDLYVEKGEDWIVYATKNNKGKLTFGWCSNSKPMVKPWFKGRAKQNRQQSINRELEMLDFLSSRLSNLKRSFSVQPVGTNISDYLKKYDGIELPQNSYYQYLITFDRNLKIHSVKTLKGIDDKFDAGFIDFLKNKVEWVVPYSDKPKTNFQHVFAVFYYYDKGDETRFLSSFEL
;
A
#
# COMPACT_ATOMS: atom_id res chain seq x y z
N MET A 1 38.26 -33.20 16.89
CA MET A 1 38.27 -32.45 15.61
C MET A 1 36.88 -32.21 15.01
N LYS A 2 35.94 -33.17 14.98
CA LYS A 2 34.59 -32.98 14.38
C LYS A 2 33.73 -31.92 15.10
N PHE A 3 33.88 -31.72 16.40
CA PHE A 3 33.09 -30.76 17.19
C PHE A 3 33.49 -29.30 16.89
N TYR A 4 34.76 -29.02 16.68
CA TYR A 4 35.27 -27.68 16.34
C TYR A 4 34.87 -27.23 14.91
N LEU A 5 34.72 -28.17 13.99
CA LEU A 5 34.27 -27.91 12.65
C LEU A 5 32.80 -27.45 12.64
N LEU A 6 31.96 -28.03 13.50
CA LEU A 6 30.54 -27.67 13.65
C LEU A 6 30.36 -26.26 14.22
N ILE A 7 31.19 -25.89 15.22
CA ILE A 7 31.19 -24.56 15.82
C ILE A 7 31.66 -23.51 14.79
N PHE A 8 32.66 -23.83 13.98
CA PHE A 8 33.17 -22.95 12.94
C PHE A 8 32.13 -22.70 11.83
N ILE A 9 31.36 -23.72 11.42
CA ILE A 9 30.27 -23.58 10.48
C ILE A 9 29.12 -22.74 11.05
N LEU A 10 28.80 -22.88 12.35
CA LEU A 10 27.79 -22.06 13.02
C LEU A 10 28.22 -20.58 13.13
N LEU A 11 29.50 -20.29 13.32
CA LEU A 11 30.03 -18.93 13.38
C LEU A 11 30.06 -18.24 12.00
N LEU A 12 30.24 -18.98 10.90
CA LEU A 12 30.18 -18.45 9.54
C LEU A 12 28.75 -18.15 9.07
N GLY A 13 27.74 -18.72 9.73
CA GLY A 13 26.32 -18.46 9.45
C GLY A 13 25.78 -17.10 9.95
N TYR A 14 26.54 -16.36 10.77
CA TYR A 14 26.18 -15.02 11.21
C TYR A 14 26.58 -13.94 10.18
N SER A 15 26.27 -14.14 8.93
CA SER A 15 26.21 -13.02 8.00
C SER A 15 24.98 -12.20 8.34
N ASN A 16 25.13 -10.92 8.68
CA ASN A 16 24.03 -9.96 8.77
C ASN A 16 23.38 -9.85 7.39
N ALA A 17 22.44 -10.73 7.11
CA ALA A 17 21.59 -10.60 5.94
C ALA A 17 20.66 -9.41 6.19
N ASN A 18 21.05 -8.23 5.72
CA ASN A 18 20.19 -7.07 5.66
C ASN A 18 19.09 -7.36 4.61
N ALA A 19 18.07 -8.12 4.98
CA ALA A 19 16.89 -8.29 4.17
C ALA A 19 16.06 -7.02 4.21
N CYS A 20 15.57 -6.59 3.04
CA CYS A 20 14.64 -5.48 2.98
C CYS A 20 13.32 -5.90 3.64
N SER A 21 13.02 -5.31 4.77
CA SER A 21 11.77 -5.51 5.48
C SER A 21 10.93 -4.26 5.35
N CYS A 22 9.84 -4.34 4.61
CA CYS A 22 8.81 -3.30 4.66
C CYS A 22 7.94 -3.59 5.89
N ALA A 23 7.74 -2.58 6.71
CA ALA A 23 6.62 -2.64 7.64
C ALA A 23 5.35 -2.79 6.81
N SER A 24 4.73 -3.98 6.85
CA SER A 24 3.54 -4.27 6.06
C SER A 24 2.47 -3.24 6.39
N SER A 25 2.02 -2.52 5.40
CA SER A 25 0.90 -1.62 5.60
C SER A 25 -0.37 -2.46 5.55
N TRP A 26 -1.08 -2.44 6.64
CA TRP A 26 -2.45 -2.89 6.72
C TRP A 26 -3.29 -2.01 5.78
N GLN A 27 -4.02 -2.59 4.83
CA GLN A 27 -4.75 -1.86 3.77
C GLN A 27 -3.85 -1.04 2.83
N GLU A 28 -3.00 -1.72 2.11
CA GLU A 28 -1.92 -1.12 1.31
C GLU A 28 -2.38 0.01 0.38
N THR A 29 -3.42 -0.21 -0.43
CA THR A 29 -3.88 0.80 -1.40
C THR A 29 -4.32 2.09 -0.73
N ASN A 30 -5.17 2.01 0.30
CA ASN A 30 -5.66 3.20 1.00
C ASN A 30 -4.55 3.93 1.76
N ASN A 31 -3.72 3.18 2.51
CA ASN A 31 -2.62 3.75 3.27
C ASN A 31 -1.61 4.44 2.37
N HIS A 32 -1.23 3.82 1.27
CA HIS A 32 -0.30 4.45 0.32
C HIS A 32 -0.93 5.63 -0.41
N TYR A 33 -2.24 5.58 -0.72
CA TYR A 33 -2.93 6.75 -1.27
C TYR A 33 -2.87 7.95 -0.34
N ILE A 34 -3.21 7.78 0.95
CA ILE A 34 -3.24 8.91 1.89
C ILE A 34 -1.85 9.43 2.26
N THR A 35 -0.83 8.56 2.31
CA THR A 35 0.53 8.93 2.71
C THR A 35 1.41 9.42 1.56
N SER A 36 1.00 9.24 0.31
CA SER A 36 1.74 9.70 -0.88
C SER A 36 1.43 11.13 -1.25
N ASP A 37 2.40 11.81 -1.86
CA ASP A 37 2.22 13.14 -2.48
C ASP A 37 1.79 13.04 -3.95
N PHE A 38 2.10 11.92 -4.60
CA PHE A 38 1.70 11.60 -5.96
C PHE A 38 1.25 10.14 -6.03
N VAL A 39 0.12 9.91 -6.70
CA VAL A 39 -0.35 8.57 -7.08
C VAL A 39 -0.81 8.62 -8.53
N GLY A 40 -0.26 7.73 -9.37
CA GLY A 40 -0.59 7.72 -10.78
C GLY A 40 -0.29 6.40 -11.49
N LYS A 41 -0.99 6.20 -12.61
CA LYS A 41 -0.61 5.23 -13.63
C LYS A 41 0.35 5.92 -14.58
N VAL A 42 1.55 5.35 -14.75
CA VAL A 42 2.61 5.94 -15.56
C VAL A 42 3.23 4.89 -16.48
N THR A 43 3.65 5.34 -17.67
CA THR A 43 4.54 4.58 -18.55
C THR A 43 5.95 5.11 -18.40
N ILE A 44 6.95 4.22 -18.25
CA ILE A 44 8.35 4.59 -18.10
C ILE A 44 8.97 4.82 -19.45
N ASN A 45 9.31 6.09 -19.74
CA ASN A 45 9.91 6.49 -21.00
C ASN A 45 11.42 6.29 -21.05
N GLN A 46 12.09 6.59 -19.92
CA GLN A 46 13.54 6.48 -19.83
C GLN A 46 13.98 6.17 -18.39
N VAL A 47 15.05 5.39 -18.26
CA VAL A 47 15.71 5.08 -17.00
C VAL A 47 17.16 5.52 -17.11
N PHE A 48 17.64 6.23 -16.09
CA PHE A 48 19.02 6.74 -16.02
C PHE A 48 19.79 5.97 -14.98
N ASP A 49 21.09 5.83 -15.19
CA ASP A 49 21.97 5.26 -14.18
C ASP A 49 22.12 6.22 -12.98
N SER A 50 22.45 5.65 -11.84
CA SER A 50 22.75 6.41 -10.64
C SER A 50 23.97 7.29 -10.86
N PRO A 51 23.97 8.56 -10.39
CA PRO A 51 25.12 9.46 -10.59
C PRO A 51 26.44 8.93 -10.00
N THR A 52 26.38 8.25 -8.89
CA THR A 52 27.55 7.67 -8.20
C THR A 52 27.20 6.32 -7.56
N LYS A 53 28.21 5.57 -7.11
CA LYS A 53 28.04 4.31 -6.38
C LYS A 53 27.30 4.49 -5.04
N GLU A 54 27.44 5.64 -4.43
CA GLU A 54 26.82 5.98 -3.14
C GLU A 54 25.40 6.54 -3.29
N SER A 55 24.96 6.75 -4.53
CA SER A 55 23.61 7.26 -4.79
C SER A 55 22.56 6.26 -4.32
N LYS A 56 21.62 6.75 -3.51
CA LYS A 56 20.49 5.94 -3.00
C LYS A 56 19.26 5.99 -3.90
N THR A 57 19.33 6.75 -4.99
CA THR A 57 18.22 6.88 -5.94
C THR A 57 18.75 7.10 -7.36
N PHE A 58 18.01 6.62 -8.33
CA PHE A 58 18.21 6.94 -9.73
C PHE A 58 16.97 7.64 -10.33
N LYS A 59 17.17 8.37 -11.41
CA LYS A 59 16.12 9.15 -12.09
C LYS A 59 15.42 8.28 -13.13
N ILE A 60 14.10 8.47 -13.28
CA ILE A 60 13.33 7.98 -14.42
C ILE A 60 12.52 9.12 -15.03
N GLU A 61 12.30 9.06 -16.32
CA GLU A 61 11.32 9.88 -17.03
C GLU A 61 10.09 9.05 -17.32
N VAL A 62 8.93 9.65 -17.07
CA VAL A 62 7.65 8.97 -17.19
C VAL A 62 6.66 9.81 -18.00
N LYS A 63 5.69 9.14 -18.59
CA LYS A 63 4.46 9.74 -19.08
C LYS A 63 3.35 9.33 -18.12
N ALA A 64 2.73 10.30 -17.47
CA ALA A 64 1.54 10.05 -16.68
C ALA A 64 0.35 9.78 -17.60
N GLU A 65 -0.22 8.57 -17.51
CA GLU A 65 -1.43 8.24 -18.25
C GLU A 65 -2.68 8.64 -17.47
N LYS A 66 -2.60 8.52 -16.14
CA LYS A 66 -3.67 8.91 -15.23
C LYS A 66 -3.08 9.33 -13.88
N VAL A 67 -3.53 10.47 -13.38
CA VAL A 67 -3.16 10.98 -12.05
C VAL A 67 -4.36 10.82 -11.13
N PHE A 68 -4.17 10.07 -10.04
CA PHE A 68 -5.18 9.88 -9.00
C PHE A 68 -4.99 10.84 -7.83
N LYS A 69 -3.74 11.29 -7.57
CA LYS A 69 -3.41 12.26 -6.53
C LYS A 69 -2.17 13.06 -6.89
N GLY A 70 -2.16 14.34 -6.53
CA GLY A 70 -1.07 15.26 -6.83
C GLY A 70 -1.19 15.88 -8.23
N ASN A 71 -0.08 16.41 -8.73
CA ASN A 71 0.00 17.03 -10.06
C ASN A 71 0.65 16.06 -11.05
N GLU A 72 0.41 16.26 -12.33
CA GLU A 72 1.10 15.54 -13.40
C GLU A 72 2.62 15.74 -13.31
N VAL A 73 3.37 14.67 -13.54
CA VAL A 73 4.83 14.64 -13.43
C VAL A 73 5.45 13.96 -14.65
N SER A 74 6.60 14.45 -15.07
CA SER A 74 7.43 13.84 -16.12
C SER A 74 8.69 13.17 -15.56
N THR A 75 9.00 13.37 -14.28
CA THR A 75 10.21 12.85 -13.64
C THR A 75 9.90 12.30 -12.25
N LEU A 76 10.41 11.11 -11.98
CA LEU A 76 10.36 10.45 -10.67
C LEU A 76 11.74 9.93 -10.30
N TYR A 77 11.93 9.61 -9.02
CA TYR A 77 13.15 9.01 -8.51
C TYR A 77 12.84 7.68 -7.85
N VAL A 78 13.63 6.66 -8.16
CA VAL A 78 13.48 5.31 -7.63
C VAL A 78 14.54 5.05 -6.57
N TYR A 79 14.16 4.52 -5.41
CA TYR A 79 15.13 4.06 -4.41
C TYR A 79 15.86 2.82 -4.92
N GLY A 80 17.17 2.87 -4.88
CA GLY A 80 18.07 1.84 -5.36
C GLY A 80 19.29 2.46 -6.03
N ASN A 81 20.26 1.61 -6.37
CA ASN A 81 21.44 1.98 -7.14
C ASN A 81 21.43 1.25 -8.49
N ARG A 82 21.63 1.97 -9.57
CA ARG A 82 21.64 1.43 -10.93
C ARG A 82 22.95 1.80 -11.63
N GLY A 83 23.48 0.86 -12.43
CA GLY A 83 24.66 1.10 -13.27
C GLY A 83 26.03 0.86 -12.59
N HIS A 84 26.06 0.54 -11.28
CA HIS A 84 27.30 0.36 -10.53
C HIS A 84 27.57 -1.07 -10.01
N GLY A 85 26.75 -2.04 -10.43
CA GLY A 85 26.96 -3.46 -10.12
C GLY A 85 26.71 -3.87 -8.66
N ILE A 86 26.31 -2.96 -7.80
CA ILE A 86 25.97 -3.24 -6.40
C ILE A 86 24.45 -3.24 -6.29
N LEU A 87 23.89 -4.44 -6.17
CA LEU A 87 22.45 -4.61 -5.96
C LEU A 87 22.19 -4.97 -4.50
N THR A 88 21.20 -4.32 -3.91
CA THR A 88 20.70 -4.67 -2.58
C THR A 88 19.33 -5.34 -2.71
N SER A 89 18.91 -6.06 -1.69
CA SER A 89 17.56 -6.67 -1.65
C SER A 89 16.44 -5.62 -1.66
N CYS A 90 16.78 -4.35 -1.44
CA CYS A 90 15.83 -3.23 -1.42
C CYS A 90 15.75 -2.46 -2.73
N ASP A 91 16.58 -2.79 -3.71
CA ASP A 91 16.61 -2.09 -4.99
C ASP A 91 15.40 -2.48 -5.83
N LEU A 92 14.70 -1.48 -6.32
CA LEU A 92 13.54 -1.69 -7.18
C LEU A 92 13.99 -1.71 -8.65
N TYR A 93 13.61 -2.79 -9.35
CA TYR A 93 13.87 -2.93 -10.77
C TYR A 93 12.78 -2.26 -11.60
N VAL A 94 13.21 -1.34 -12.46
CA VAL A 94 12.34 -0.56 -13.33
C VAL A 94 12.92 -0.54 -14.72
N GLU A 95 12.10 -0.83 -15.74
CA GLU A 95 12.54 -0.90 -17.14
C GLU A 95 11.77 0.08 -18.04
N LYS A 96 12.43 0.54 -19.10
CA LYS A 96 11.79 1.37 -20.11
C LYS A 96 10.64 0.60 -20.79
N GLY A 97 9.52 1.29 -21.00
CA GLY A 97 8.31 0.76 -21.63
C GLY A 97 7.37 0.02 -20.67
N GLU A 98 7.73 -0.11 -19.39
CA GLU A 98 6.82 -0.69 -18.40
C GLU A 98 5.75 0.30 -17.97
N ASP A 99 4.53 -0.23 -17.74
CA ASP A 99 3.43 0.50 -17.12
C ASP A 99 3.41 0.19 -15.62
N TRP A 100 3.32 1.23 -14.80
CA TRP A 100 3.38 1.14 -13.35
C TRP A 100 2.22 1.87 -12.68
N ILE A 101 1.75 1.35 -11.56
CA ILE A 101 1.05 2.14 -10.54
C ILE A 101 2.13 2.63 -9.58
N VAL A 102 2.24 3.95 -9.44
CA VAL A 102 3.28 4.58 -8.62
C VAL A 102 2.65 5.35 -7.46
N TYR A 103 3.18 5.11 -6.28
CA TYR A 103 2.91 5.86 -5.06
C TYR A 103 4.23 6.54 -4.63
N ALA A 104 4.33 7.84 -4.84
CA ALA A 104 5.56 8.58 -4.57
C ALA A 104 5.39 9.63 -3.48
N THR A 105 6.42 9.79 -2.67
CA THR A 105 6.50 10.80 -1.61
C THR A 105 7.62 11.79 -1.88
N LYS A 106 7.45 13.03 -1.46
CA LYS A 106 8.52 14.03 -1.52
C LYS A 106 9.58 13.76 -0.47
N ASN A 107 10.81 13.64 -0.90
CA ASN A 107 11.95 13.60 0.01
C ASN A 107 12.32 15.01 0.52
N ASN A 108 13.34 15.11 1.38
CA ASN A 108 13.80 16.38 1.95
C ASN A 108 14.28 17.42 0.91
N LYS A 109 14.55 16.98 -0.34
CA LYS A 109 14.92 17.85 -1.47
C LYS A 109 13.73 18.16 -2.37
N GLY A 110 12.50 17.83 -1.95
CA GLY A 110 11.28 18.04 -2.73
C GLY A 110 11.10 17.11 -3.93
N LYS A 111 11.97 16.12 -4.13
CA LYS A 111 11.89 15.15 -5.23
C LYS A 111 10.89 14.06 -4.90
N LEU A 112 10.00 13.73 -5.83
CA LEU A 112 9.08 12.60 -5.71
C LEU A 112 9.85 11.30 -5.87
N THR A 113 9.83 10.49 -4.82
CA THR A 113 10.57 9.24 -4.72
C THR A 113 9.64 8.08 -4.39
N PHE A 114 9.92 6.91 -4.95
CA PHE A 114 9.26 5.67 -4.59
C PHE A 114 10.28 4.52 -4.54
N GLY A 115 9.93 3.41 -3.93
CA GLY A 115 10.81 2.26 -3.77
C GLY A 115 10.04 1.00 -3.41
N TRP A 116 10.74 -0.04 -3.03
CA TRP A 116 10.18 -1.35 -2.73
C TRP A 116 9.00 -1.29 -1.73
N CYS A 117 9.09 -0.46 -0.70
CA CYS A 117 8.07 -0.33 0.35
C CYS A 117 6.97 0.70 0.04
N SER A 118 6.88 1.23 -1.18
CA SER A 118 5.90 2.27 -1.51
C SER A 118 4.58 1.75 -2.08
N ASN A 119 4.37 0.44 -2.14
CA ASN A 119 3.30 -0.22 -2.90
C ASN A 119 3.33 0.05 -4.42
N SER A 120 4.36 0.74 -4.93
CA SER A 120 4.52 0.94 -6.36
C SER A 120 4.86 -0.38 -7.05
N LYS A 121 4.19 -0.66 -8.15
CA LYS A 121 4.31 -1.97 -8.81
C LYS A 121 4.10 -1.89 -10.32
N PRO A 122 4.77 -2.74 -11.11
CA PRO A 122 4.44 -2.89 -12.52
C PRO A 122 3.04 -3.48 -12.67
N MET A 123 2.31 -3.06 -13.67
CA MET A 123 0.96 -3.56 -13.91
C MET A 123 0.96 -5.06 -14.25
N VAL A 124 1.32 -5.45 -15.45
CA VAL A 124 1.41 -6.86 -15.82
C VAL A 124 2.72 -7.08 -16.57
N LYS A 125 3.57 -7.94 -16.05
CA LYS A 125 4.81 -8.29 -16.72
C LYS A 125 4.60 -9.46 -17.71
N PRO A 126 5.36 -9.51 -18.84
CA PRO A 126 5.17 -10.50 -19.90
C PRO A 126 5.29 -11.96 -19.43
N TRP A 127 6.06 -12.20 -18.36
CA TRP A 127 6.28 -13.58 -17.86
C TRP A 127 5.13 -14.11 -16.99
N PHE A 128 4.16 -13.28 -16.56
CA PHE A 128 2.95 -13.79 -15.94
C PHE A 128 2.11 -14.56 -16.96
N LYS A 129 1.83 -15.83 -16.69
CA LYS A 129 1.05 -16.73 -17.57
C LYS A 129 -0.09 -17.37 -16.79
N GLY A 130 -1.12 -17.82 -17.53
CA GLY A 130 -2.23 -18.60 -16.98
C GLY A 130 -2.95 -17.90 -15.80
N ARG A 131 -3.26 -18.67 -14.77
CA ARG A 131 -4.03 -18.22 -13.59
C ARG A 131 -3.33 -17.07 -12.83
N ALA A 132 -1.99 -17.10 -12.74
CA ALA A 132 -1.23 -16.05 -12.08
C ALA A 132 -1.41 -14.68 -12.77
N LYS A 133 -1.44 -14.66 -14.10
CA LYS A 133 -1.73 -13.44 -14.88
C LYS A 133 -3.14 -12.94 -14.62
N GLN A 134 -4.13 -13.82 -14.59
CA GLN A 134 -5.53 -13.45 -14.33
C GLN A 134 -5.71 -12.86 -12.93
N ASN A 135 -5.18 -13.52 -11.90
CA ASN A 135 -5.26 -13.04 -10.52
C ASN A 135 -4.58 -11.67 -10.38
N ARG A 136 -3.40 -11.50 -10.99
CA ARG A 136 -2.68 -10.22 -10.98
C ARG A 136 -3.49 -9.11 -11.66
N GLN A 137 -4.10 -9.40 -12.80
CA GLN A 137 -4.93 -8.44 -13.52
C GLN A 137 -6.16 -8.05 -12.71
N GLN A 138 -6.81 -9.00 -12.03
CA GLN A 138 -7.97 -8.72 -11.18
C GLN A 138 -7.59 -7.82 -9.99
N SER A 139 -6.46 -8.11 -9.32
CA SER A 139 -5.94 -7.28 -8.23
C SER A 139 -5.64 -5.84 -8.70
N ILE A 140 -4.98 -5.69 -9.86
CA ILE A 140 -4.69 -4.38 -10.45
C ILE A 140 -5.96 -3.63 -10.81
N ASN A 141 -6.95 -4.29 -11.42
CA ASN A 141 -8.20 -3.66 -11.80
C ASN A 141 -8.95 -3.14 -10.56
N ARG A 142 -9.04 -3.96 -9.49
CA ARG A 142 -9.63 -3.53 -8.22
C ARG A 142 -8.89 -2.32 -7.63
N GLU A 143 -7.56 -2.34 -7.62
CA GLU A 143 -6.75 -1.22 -7.14
C GLU A 143 -7.02 0.06 -7.94
N LEU A 144 -7.07 -0.03 -9.28
CA LEU A 144 -7.38 1.11 -10.13
C LEU A 144 -8.79 1.66 -9.87
N GLU A 145 -9.79 0.80 -9.68
CA GLU A 145 -11.16 1.20 -9.32
C GLU A 145 -11.18 1.92 -7.95
N MET A 146 -10.44 1.40 -6.96
CA MET A 146 -10.29 2.04 -5.66
C MET A 146 -9.64 3.43 -5.78
N LEU A 147 -8.58 3.54 -6.58
CA LEU A 147 -7.88 4.80 -6.81
C LEU A 147 -8.76 5.82 -7.54
N ASP A 148 -9.55 5.39 -8.52
CA ASP A 148 -10.53 6.24 -9.20
C ASP A 148 -11.59 6.76 -8.22
N PHE A 149 -12.12 5.88 -7.39
CA PHE A 149 -13.10 6.25 -6.40
C PHE A 149 -12.51 7.25 -5.38
N LEU A 150 -11.31 6.98 -4.84
CA LEU A 150 -10.65 7.86 -3.90
C LEU A 150 -10.34 9.24 -4.52
N SER A 151 -9.83 9.25 -5.75
CA SER A 151 -9.53 10.48 -6.48
C SER A 151 -10.78 11.34 -6.69
N SER A 152 -11.91 10.73 -7.03
CA SER A 152 -13.17 11.46 -7.25
C SER A 152 -13.77 12.02 -5.95
N ARG A 153 -13.55 11.37 -4.80
CA ARG A 153 -14.16 11.72 -3.51
C ARG A 153 -13.23 12.54 -2.62
N LEU A 154 -11.93 12.37 -2.78
CA LEU A 154 -10.89 12.89 -1.88
C LEU A 154 -9.78 13.64 -2.64
N SER A 155 -10.11 14.29 -3.76
CA SER A 155 -9.13 15.01 -4.60
C SER A 155 -8.28 16.04 -3.84
N ASN A 156 -8.84 16.64 -2.79
CA ASN A 156 -8.18 17.64 -1.94
C ASN A 156 -7.51 17.03 -0.70
N LEU A 157 -7.53 15.69 -0.55
CA LEU A 157 -6.91 15.05 0.60
C LEU A 157 -5.39 15.22 0.54
N LYS A 158 -4.87 16.05 1.45
CA LYS A 158 -3.43 16.22 1.62
C LYS A 158 -2.82 14.94 2.18
N ARG A 159 -1.49 14.82 2.06
CA ARG A 159 -0.74 13.76 2.73
C ARG A 159 -1.10 13.69 4.22
N SER A 160 -1.39 12.48 4.69
CA SER A 160 -1.87 12.21 6.04
C SER A 160 -1.08 11.08 6.69
N PHE A 161 -1.50 10.67 7.88
CA PHE A 161 -0.89 9.58 8.63
C PHE A 161 -1.58 8.26 8.33
N SER A 162 -0.80 7.19 8.29
CA SER A 162 -1.33 5.83 8.37
C SER A 162 -1.58 5.48 9.82
N VAL A 163 -2.72 4.88 10.11
CA VAL A 163 -3.05 4.32 11.42
C VAL A 163 -3.45 2.86 11.26
N GLN A 164 -3.26 2.09 12.32
CA GLN A 164 -3.71 0.70 12.37
C GLN A 164 -4.40 0.41 13.70
N PRO A 165 -5.36 -0.52 13.71
CA PRO A 165 -6.02 -0.95 14.94
C PRO A 165 -5.09 -1.81 15.79
N VAL A 166 -5.23 -1.73 17.09
CA VAL A 166 -4.51 -2.54 18.08
C VAL A 166 -5.51 -3.20 19.02
N GLY A 167 -5.24 -4.42 19.40
CA GLY A 167 -5.94 -5.13 20.48
C GLY A 167 -7.38 -5.54 20.17
N THR A 168 -8.02 -4.95 19.18
CA THR A 168 -9.39 -5.27 18.82
C THR A 168 -9.44 -6.06 17.55
N ASN A 169 -10.16 -7.16 17.59
CA ASN A 169 -10.28 -8.03 16.45
C ASN A 169 -11.40 -7.56 15.51
N ILE A 170 -11.06 -6.65 14.58
CA ILE A 170 -12.00 -6.22 13.53
C ILE A 170 -12.50 -7.44 12.74
N SER A 171 -11.67 -8.44 12.55
CA SER A 171 -12.06 -9.68 11.90
C SER A 171 -13.19 -10.39 12.64
N ASP A 172 -13.18 -10.38 13.99
CA ASP A 172 -14.27 -11.01 14.76
C ASP A 172 -15.59 -10.24 14.64
N TYR A 173 -15.51 -8.92 14.48
CA TYR A 173 -16.71 -8.14 14.16
C TYR A 173 -17.25 -8.49 12.77
N LEU A 174 -16.38 -8.54 11.78
CA LEU A 174 -16.74 -8.80 10.38
C LEU A 174 -17.26 -10.24 10.17
N LYS A 175 -16.75 -11.24 10.90
CA LYS A 175 -17.24 -12.62 10.89
C LYS A 175 -18.73 -12.77 11.18
N LYS A 176 -19.34 -11.83 11.88
CA LYS A 176 -20.81 -11.82 12.12
C LYS A 176 -21.63 -11.71 10.84
N TYR A 177 -20.95 -11.32 9.76
CA TYR A 177 -21.54 -11.11 8.44
C TYR A 177 -21.07 -12.14 7.41
N ASP A 178 -20.43 -13.24 7.87
CA ASP A 178 -20.07 -14.35 6.99
C ASP A 178 -21.31 -14.91 6.32
N GLY A 179 -21.19 -15.26 5.04
CA GLY A 179 -22.31 -15.74 4.22
C GLY A 179 -23.14 -14.63 3.56
N ILE A 180 -22.87 -13.33 3.86
CA ILE A 180 -23.58 -12.23 3.18
C ILE A 180 -23.34 -12.28 1.66
N GLU A 181 -24.37 -12.01 0.88
CA GLU A 181 -24.26 -11.92 -0.58
C GLU A 181 -24.01 -10.48 -1.02
N LEU A 182 -22.84 -10.23 -1.56
CA LEU A 182 -22.42 -8.93 -2.09
C LEU A 182 -21.80 -9.12 -3.47
N PRO A 183 -21.69 -8.07 -4.30
CA PRO A 183 -21.01 -8.16 -5.58
C PRO A 183 -19.56 -8.65 -5.40
N GLN A 184 -19.15 -9.62 -6.22
CA GLN A 184 -17.82 -10.20 -6.16
C GLN A 184 -16.73 -9.12 -6.30
N ASN A 185 -15.65 -9.24 -5.53
CA ASN A 185 -14.54 -8.30 -5.46
C ASN A 185 -14.94 -6.87 -5.05
N SER A 186 -16.09 -6.70 -4.41
CA SER A 186 -16.49 -5.39 -3.91
C SER A 186 -15.64 -4.97 -2.71
N TYR A 187 -15.56 -3.65 -2.54
CA TYR A 187 -14.90 -3.02 -1.41
C TYR A 187 -15.79 -1.87 -0.91
N TYR A 188 -15.66 -1.57 0.37
CA TYR A 188 -16.42 -0.53 1.06
C TYR A 188 -15.47 0.36 1.80
N GLN A 189 -15.72 1.67 1.85
CA GLN A 189 -14.74 2.64 2.36
C GLN A 189 -15.38 3.65 3.29
N TYR A 190 -14.64 3.95 4.35
CA TYR A 190 -15.00 4.88 5.41
C TYR A 190 -13.89 5.89 5.61
N LEU A 191 -14.23 7.19 5.58
CA LEU A 191 -13.30 8.26 5.91
C LEU A 191 -13.38 8.54 7.40
N ILE A 192 -12.31 8.27 8.12
CA ILE A 192 -12.20 8.49 9.56
C ILE A 192 -11.40 9.77 9.81
N THR A 193 -11.93 10.67 10.59
CA THR A 193 -11.20 11.84 11.08
C THR A 193 -10.78 11.60 12.52
N PHE A 194 -9.49 11.66 12.78
CA PHE A 194 -8.88 11.52 14.09
C PHE A 194 -8.48 12.88 14.65
N ASP A 195 -8.53 13.02 15.97
CA ASP A 195 -7.82 14.08 16.67
C ASP A 195 -6.33 13.71 16.86
N ARG A 196 -5.55 14.65 17.41
CA ARG A 196 -4.12 14.45 17.69
C ARG A 196 -3.82 13.32 18.70
N ASN A 197 -4.81 12.87 19.46
CA ASN A 197 -4.70 11.80 20.45
C ASN A 197 -5.23 10.46 19.92
N LEU A 198 -5.48 10.35 18.61
CA LEU A 198 -6.04 9.18 17.93
C LEU A 198 -7.47 8.82 18.33
N LYS A 199 -8.21 9.75 18.93
CA LYS A 199 -9.65 9.57 19.12
C LYS A 199 -10.39 9.89 17.83
N ILE A 200 -11.36 9.06 17.48
CA ILE A 200 -12.20 9.30 16.31
C ILE A 200 -13.14 10.48 16.60
N HIS A 201 -12.97 11.55 15.83
CA HIS A 201 -13.86 12.70 15.82
C HIS A 201 -15.11 12.43 14.98
N SER A 202 -14.93 11.87 13.77
CA SER A 202 -16.02 11.52 12.88
C SER A 202 -15.67 10.35 11.98
N VAL A 203 -16.69 9.61 11.54
CA VAL A 203 -16.59 8.61 10.47
C VAL A 203 -17.67 8.95 9.44
N LYS A 204 -17.25 9.05 8.18
CA LYS A 204 -18.13 9.26 7.03
C LYS A 204 -18.07 8.03 6.12
N THR A 205 -19.21 7.42 5.86
CA THR A 205 -19.32 6.39 4.82
C THR A 205 -19.07 7.03 3.45
N LEU A 206 -18.05 6.56 2.73
CA LEU A 206 -17.77 6.95 1.35
C LEU A 206 -18.46 5.99 0.37
N LYS A 207 -18.39 4.69 0.66
CA LYS A 207 -19.04 3.60 -0.06
C LYS A 207 -19.42 2.54 0.98
N GLY A 208 -20.69 2.45 1.32
CA GLY A 208 -21.23 1.56 2.34
C GLY A 208 -21.76 0.24 1.78
N ILE A 209 -22.05 -0.69 2.69
CA ILE A 209 -22.76 -1.95 2.40
C ILE A 209 -24.27 -1.71 2.42
N ASP A 210 -24.76 -1.32 3.58
CA ASP A 210 -26.13 -0.89 3.82
C ASP A 210 -26.19 -0.07 5.12
N ASP A 211 -27.30 0.62 5.35
CA ASP A 211 -27.44 1.55 6.48
C ASP A 211 -27.27 0.85 7.84
N LYS A 212 -27.74 -0.38 8.00
CA LYS A 212 -27.66 -1.14 9.25
C LYS A 212 -26.22 -1.58 9.55
N PHE A 213 -25.55 -2.16 8.54
CA PHE A 213 -24.14 -2.53 8.67
C PHE A 213 -23.29 -1.30 8.96
N ASP A 214 -23.47 -0.24 8.15
CA ASP A 214 -22.63 0.96 8.23
C ASP A 214 -22.80 1.65 9.60
N ALA A 215 -24.02 1.78 10.11
CA ALA A 215 -24.25 2.36 11.43
C ALA A 215 -23.58 1.54 12.56
N GLY A 216 -23.75 0.21 12.52
CA GLY A 216 -23.14 -0.69 13.51
C GLY A 216 -21.63 -0.73 13.42
N PHE A 217 -21.07 -0.70 12.20
CA PHE A 217 -19.63 -0.70 11.99
C PHE A 217 -18.98 0.62 12.42
N ILE A 218 -19.63 1.76 12.16
CA ILE A 218 -19.18 3.08 12.62
C ILE A 218 -19.17 3.14 14.15
N ASP A 219 -20.22 2.64 14.81
CA ASP A 219 -20.26 2.56 16.27
C ASP A 219 -19.12 1.69 16.83
N PHE A 220 -18.91 0.52 16.23
CA PHE A 220 -17.83 -0.37 16.58
C PHE A 220 -16.45 0.28 16.43
N LEU A 221 -16.17 0.94 15.29
CA LEU A 221 -14.90 1.64 15.06
C LEU A 221 -14.64 2.72 16.11
N LYS A 222 -15.67 3.48 16.50
CA LYS A 222 -15.57 4.58 17.47
C LYS A 222 -15.36 4.12 18.91
N ASN A 223 -16.03 3.04 19.31
CA ASN A 223 -16.18 2.68 20.70
C ASN A 223 -15.41 1.42 21.12
N LYS A 224 -14.96 0.61 20.16
CA LYS A 224 -14.34 -0.70 20.41
C LYS A 224 -12.97 -0.85 19.81
N VAL A 225 -12.54 0.04 18.92
CA VAL A 225 -11.23 -0.06 18.24
C VAL A 225 -10.27 0.96 18.82
N GLU A 226 -9.13 0.49 19.28
CA GLU A 226 -7.98 1.30 19.64
C GLU A 226 -7.05 1.45 18.44
N TRP A 227 -6.51 2.67 18.25
CA TRP A 227 -5.73 3.02 17.08
C TRP A 227 -4.33 3.46 17.46
N VAL A 228 -3.33 3.12 16.63
CA VAL A 228 -1.95 3.60 16.77
C VAL A 228 -1.43 4.12 15.44
N VAL A 229 -0.46 5.03 15.52
CA VAL A 229 0.35 5.45 14.37
C VAL A 229 1.62 4.61 14.40
N PRO A 230 1.79 3.66 13.47
CA PRO A 230 3.02 2.89 13.41
C PRO A 230 4.15 3.75 12.83
N TYR A 231 5.34 3.67 13.38
CA TYR A 231 6.60 4.13 12.78
C TYR A 231 6.72 5.62 12.42
N SER A 232 5.89 6.50 12.94
CA SER A 232 5.95 7.93 12.64
C SER A 232 5.83 8.79 13.89
N ASP A 233 6.21 10.05 13.77
CA ASP A 233 5.95 11.05 14.80
C ASP A 233 4.42 11.16 15.03
N LYS A 234 4.05 11.42 16.28
CA LYS A 234 2.64 11.64 16.62
C LYS A 234 2.06 12.80 15.81
N PRO A 235 0.81 12.68 15.34
CA PRO A 235 0.15 13.78 14.65
C PRO A 235 0.04 15.00 15.55
N LYS A 236 0.33 16.18 14.99
CA LYS A 236 0.24 17.47 15.73
C LYS A 236 -1.14 18.12 15.60
N THR A 237 -1.90 17.71 14.61
CA THR A 237 -3.24 18.24 14.29
C THR A 237 -4.19 17.10 13.99
N ASN A 238 -5.47 17.40 13.85
CA ASN A 238 -6.44 16.44 13.32
C ASN A 238 -6.03 15.99 11.92
N PHE A 239 -6.29 14.73 11.63
CA PHE A 239 -5.93 14.13 10.34
C PHE A 239 -7.00 13.13 9.89
N GLN A 240 -6.92 12.72 8.63
CA GLN A 240 -7.86 11.80 8.02
C GLN A 240 -7.19 10.51 7.60
N HIS A 241 -7.94 9.41 7.72
CA HIS A 241 -7.55 8.07 7.30
C HIS A 241 -8.70 7.42 6.54
N VAL A 242 -8.40 6.63 5.52
CA VAL A 242 -9.40 5.85 4.80
C VAL A 242 -9.29 4.40 5.22
N PHE A 243 -10.36 3.88 5.76
CA PHE A 243 -10.49 2.49 6.13
C PHE A 243 -11.31 1.74 5.09
N ALA A 244 -10.89 0.53 4.69
CA ALA A 244 -11.66 -0.32 3.77
C ALA A 244 -12.09 -1.63 4.41
N VAL A 245 -13.22 -2.12 3.95
CA VAL A 245 -13.71 -3.49 4.13
C VAL A 245 -13.81 -4.12 2.75
N PHE A 246 -13.25 -5.30 2.59
CA PHE A 246 -13.23 -6.04 1.34
C PHE A 246 -14.14 -7.25 1.43
N TYR A 247 -14.85 -7.53 0.35
CA TYR A 247 -15.66 -8.74 0.23
C TYR A 247 -14.93 -9.76 -0.63
N TYR A 248 -14.87 -10.96 -0.13
CA TYR A 248 -14.27 -12.11 -0.80
C TYR A 248 -15.27 -13.26 -0.93
N TYR A 249 -15.19 -13.93 -2.07
CA TYR A 249 -15.92 -15.15 -2.33
C TYR A 249 -14.94 -16.21 -2.80
N ASP A 250 -14.75 -17.25 -2.00
CA ASP A 250 -13.98 -18.43 -2.40
C ASP A 250 -14.93 -19.43 -3.04
N LYS A 251 -14.78 -19.64 -4.36
CA LYS A 251 -15.57 -20.58 -5.12
C LYS A 251 -15.30 -22.04 -4.76
N GLY A 252 -14.13 -22.35 -4.20
CA GLY A 252 -13.74 -23.70 -3.82
C GLY A 252 -14.53 -24.20 -2.60
N ASP A 253 -14.66 -23.33 -1.61
CA ASP A 253 -15.32 -23.65 -0.33
C ASP A 253 -16.72 -23.02 -0.22
N GLU A 254 -17.17 -22.32 -1.26
CA GLU A 254 -18.40 -21.50 -1.25
C GLU A 254 -18.46 -20.50 -0.08
N THR A 255 -17.31 -20.17 0.50
CA THR A 255 -17.23 -19.25 1.62
C THR A 255 -17.31 -17.80 1.15
N ARG A 256 -18.09 -17.01 1.87
CA ARG A 256 -18.29 -15.58 1.64
C ARG A 256 -17.96 -14.86 2.92
N PHE A 257 -17.04 -13.92 2.86
CA PHE A 257 -16.62 -13.23 4.07
C PHE A 257 -16.20 -11.78 3.79
N LEU A 258 -16.25 -10.97 4.85
CA LEU A 258 -15.72 -9.63 4.87
C LEU A 258 -14.33 -9.63 5.55
N SER A 259 -13.42 -8.86 5.00
CA SER A 259 -12.05 -8.72 5.53
C SER A 259 -11.63 -7.25 5.60
N SER A 260 -10.87 -6.92 6.62
CA SER A 260 -10.14 -5.64 6.68
C SER A 260 -8.78 -5.70 5.99
N PHE A 261 -8.38 -6.86 5.47
CA PHE A 261 -7.13 -7.06 4.74
C PHE A 261 -7.39 -7.09 3.24
N GLU A 262 -6.49 -6.48 2.49
CA GLU A 262 -6.42 -6.56 1.03
C GLU A 262 -5.65 -7.84 0.66
N LEU A 263 -6.36 -8.89 0.19
CA LEU A 263 -5.82 -10.22 -0.16
C LEU A 263 -5.50 -10.32 -1.66
#